data_af8c5cf4ad21f48121fc6601312aa064
#
_entry.id   af8c5cf4ad21f48121fc6601312aa064
#
_cell.length_a   1.000
_cell.length_b   1.000
_cell.length_c   1.000
_cell.angle_alpha   90.00
_cell.angle_beta   90.00
_cell.angle_gamma   90.00
#
_symmetry.space_group_name_H-M   'P 1'
#
loop_
_entity.id
_entity.type
_entity.pdbx_description
1 polymer ?
#
loop_
_entity_poly.entity_id
_entity_poly.type
_entity_poly.pdbx_seq_one_letter_code
_entity_poly.pdbx_strand_id
1 'polypeptide(L)'
;DQKKVRVPLDAAKLPDREEIKFCMPTIGRSCGLGSFIGLLPAEGGTVAAMMGYNEAKRWARDKSAFGKGDLRGIAGPEAANNAATGAAMVPTLALGIPGSATTAIILGALLVHGLRPGPHLFTEQPTLLYSIFLAMLLANLAFAVFGFFGAKLFSKITLIPTEYLWPAVFILACIGSYALDQAMLDIWIMVGAGLIGIVLQSFGFSAAPIIMGLILGKLVEGTLKQSLIIFDHSWLGFLERPIVLVFIPITLLSIFLPVIGELRARRARRLSAAEAG
;
A
#
# COMPACT_ATOMS: atom_id res chain seq x y z
N ASP A 1 1.10 -28.35 -10.87
CA ASP A 1 0.28 -29.11 -9.90
C ASP A 1 0.79 -28.87 -8.47
N GLN A 2 0.44 -27.72 -7.89
CA GLN A 2 0.65 -27.52 -6.45
C GLN A 2 -0.43 -28.31 -5.71
N LYS A 3 -0.05 -29.40 -5.04
CA LYS A 3 -0.92 -30.11 -4.09
C LYS A 3 -1.48 -29.09 -3.10
N LYS A 4 -2.77 -28.73 -3.24
CA LYS A 4 -3.49 -27.93 -2.25
C LYS A 4 -3.47 -28.72 -0.93
N VAL A 5 -2.62 -28.30 -0.01
CA VAL A 5 -2.61 -28.84 1.37
C VAL A 5 -3.91 -28.33 2.02
N ARG A 6 -4.87 -29.22 2.15
CA ARG A 6 -6.11 -28.94 2.90
C ARG A 6 -5.78 -28.98 4.38
N VAL A 7 -5.65 -27.82 5.00
CA VAL A 7 -5.55 -27.73 6.44
C VAL A 7 -6.97 -27.93 7.01
N PRO A 8 -7.18 -28.85 7.96
CA PRO A 8 -8.50 -29.02 8.60
C PRO A 8 -8.90 -27.74 9.31
N LEU A 9 -10.09 -27.23 8.98
CA LEU A 9 -10.64 -25.99 9.53
C LEU A 9 -10.94 -26.05 11.05
N ASP A 10 -10.99 -27.27 11.63
CA ASP A 10 -11.16 -27.47 13.06
C ASP A 10 -9.90 -27.16 13.89
N ALA A 11 -8.79 -26.90 13.25
CA ALA A 11 -7.52 -26.56 13.90
C ALA A 11 -7.34 -25.05 14.20
N ALA A 12 -8.31 -24.19 13.87
CA ALA A 12 -8.24 -22.77 14.19
C ALA A 12 -8.38 -22.55 15.71
N LYS A 13 -7.26 -22.63 16.42
CA LYS A 13 -7.15 -22.27 17.84
C LYS A 13 -6.61 -20.86 17.96
N LEU A 14 -7.05 -20.15 19.00
CA LEU A 14 -6.38 -18.91 19.41
C LEU A 14 -4.95 -19.24 19.84
N PRO A 15 -3.98 -18.36 19.52
CA PRO A 15 -2.62 -18.54 20.00
C PRO A 15 -2.61 -18.55 21.53
N ASP A 16 -1.83 -19.44 22.11
CA ASP A 16 -1.66 -19.50 23.54
C ASP A 16 -0.74 -18.37 24.05
N ARG A 17 -0.64 -18.23 25.37
CA ARG A 17 0.17 -17.18 25.99
C ARG A 17 1.66 -17.32 25.67
N GLU A 18 2.15 -18.53 25.46
CA GLU A 18 3.56 -18.80 25.15
C GLU A 18 3.85 -18.42 23.69
N GLU A 19 2.97 -18.77 22.78
CA GLU A 19 3.05 -18.39 21.37
C GLU A 19 3.01 -16.86 21.20
N ILE A 20 2.13 -16.18 21.94
CA ILE A 20 2.07 -14.71 21.94
C ILE A 20 3.40 -14.13 22.44
N LYS A 21 3.92 -14.60 23.60
CA LYS A 21 5.19 -14.14 24.15
C LYS A 21 6.37 -14.39 23.19
N PHE A 22 6.34 -15.55 22.50
CA PHE A 22 7.34 -15.90 21.50
C PHE A 22 7.35 -14.94 20.31
N CYS A 23 6.18 -14.51 19.85
CA CYS A 23 6.03 -13.59 18.73
C CYS A 23 6.26 -12.11 19.10
N MET A 24 6.03 -11.73 20.36
CA MET A 24 6.03 -10.33 20.81
C MET A 24 7.29 -9.53 20.44
N PRO A 25 8.54 -10.04 20.61
CA PRO A 25 9.73 -9.32 20.18
C PRO A 25 9.80 -9.08 18.68
N THR A 26 9.29 -10.03 17.90
CA THR A 26 9.21 -9.91 16.43
C THR A 26 8.16 -8.87 16.04
N ILE A 27 6.98 -8.91 16.67
CA ILE A 27 5.91 -7.94 16.48
C ILE A 27 6.42 -6.53 16.77
N GLY A 28 7.07 -6.32 17.92
CA GLY A 28 7.59 -5.00 18.31
C GLY A 28 8.60 -4.42 17.29
N ARG A 29 9.57 -5.22 16.85
CA ARG A 29 10.54 -4.79 15.81
C ARG A 29 9.85 -4.52 14.48
N SER A 30 8.95 -5.40 14.08
CA SER A 30 8.22 -5.27 12.82
C SER A 30 7.28 -4.07 12.82
N CYS A 31 6.65 -3.74 13.94
CA CYS A 31 5.87 -2.50 14.09
C CYS A 31 6.75 -1.26 13.92
N GLY A 32 7.92 -1.21 14.56
CA GLY A 32 8.84 -0.09 14.39
C GLY A 32 9.31 0.08 12.94
N LEU A 33 9.67 -1.03 12.30
CA LEU A 33 10.07 -1.05 10.89
C LEU A 33 8.91 -0.63 9.97
N GLY A 34 7.73 -1.20 10.18
CA GLY A 34 6.54 -0.89 9.40
C GLY A 34 6.12 0.57 9.54
N SER A 35 6.17 1.13 10.76
CA SER A 35 5.89 2.55 10.98
C SER A 35 6.88 3.44 10.22
N PHE A 36 8.16 3.11 10.22
CA PHE A 36 9.16 3.88 9.46
C PHE A 36 8.89 3.82 7.96
N ILE A 37 8.60 2.64 7.42
CA ILE A 37 8.30 2.46 5.99
C ILE A 37 7.00 3.15 5.60
N GLY A 38 5.97 3.09 6.46
CA GLY A 38 4.68 3.74 6.21
C GLY A 38 4.75 5.26 6.14
N LEU A 39 5.75 5.88 6.80
CA LEU A 39 5.99 7.33 6.65
C LEU A 39 6.52 7.70 5.26
N LEU A 40 7.11 6.74 4.54
CA LEU A 40 7.61 6.99 3.19
C LEU A 40 6.47 6.90 2.18
N PRO A 41 6.31 7.90 1.29
CA PRO A 41 5.29 7.84 0.24
C PRO A 41 5.58 6.68 -0.72
N ALA A 42 4.57 5.96 -1.13
CA ALA A 42 4.42 5.04 -2.22
C ALA A 42 3.88 3.66 -1.79
N GLU A 43 4.61 2.60 -1.59
CA GLU A 43 4.08 1.23 -1.42
C GLU A 43 4.25 0.69 0.02
N GLY A 44 3.95 1.52 1.02
CA GLY A 44 4.29 1.24 2.41
C GLY A 44 3.91 -0.16 2.91
N GLY A 45 2.68 -0.61 2.70
CA GLY A 45 2.17 -1.85 3.29
C GLY A 45 2.85 -3.12 2.77
N THR A 46 2.93 -3.28 1.45
CA THR A 46 3.52 -4.47 0.82
C THR A 46 5.02 -4.58 1.09
N VAL A 47 5.74 -3.46 0.94
CA VAL A 47 7.17 -3.39 1.23
C VAL A 47 7.43 -3.63 2.71
N ALA A 48 6.62 -3.04 3.59
CA ALA A 48 6.72 -3.24 5.04
C ALA A 48 6.52 -4.72 5.42
N ALA A 49 5.52 -5.39 4.83
CA ALA A 49 5.28 -6.81 5.08
C ALA A 49 6.48 -7.68 4.64
N MET A 50 7.03 -7.44 3.45
CA MET A 50 8.21 -8.17 2.98
C MET A 50 9.43 -7.93 3.87
N MET A 51 9.66 -6.69 4.28
CA MET A 51 10.76 -6.35 5.19
C MET A 51 10.53 -6.92 6.58
N GLY A 52 9.29 -6.91 7.08
CA GLY A 52 8.91 -7.54 8.35
C GLY A 52 9.17 -9.05 8.36
N TYR A 53 8.89 -9.75 7.25
CA TYR A 53 9.25 -11.16 7.08
C TYR A 53 10.77 -11.38 7.14
N ASN A 54 11.52 -10.58 6.38
CA ASN A 54 12.97 -10.67 6.33
C ASN A 54 13.60 -10.38 7.69
N GLU A 55 13.09 -9.38 8.40
CA GLU A 55 13.53 -9.03 9.76
C GLU A 55 13.23 -10.15 10.75
N ALA A 56 12.03 -10.72 10.71
CA ALA A 56 11.66 -11.86 11.54
C ALA A 56 12.60 -13.06 11.31
N LYS A 57 12.87 -13.38 10.02
CA LYS A 57 13.79 -14.45 9.64
C LYS A 57 15.24 -14.16 10.02
N ARG A 58 15.69 -12.91 9.93
CA ARG A 58 17.05 -12.50 10.27
C ARG A 58 17.39 -12.77 11.73
N TRP A 59 16.46 -12.48 12.64
CA TRP A 59 16.63 -12.64 14.08
C TRP A 59 16.21 -14.01 14.62
N ALA A 60 15.70 -14.87 13.76
CA ALA A 60 15.38 -16.24 14.15
C ALA A 60 16.66 -17.06 14.39
N ARG A 61 16.65 -17.86 15.46
CA ARG A 61 17.72 -18.84 15.73
C ARG A 61 17.73 -19.93 14.67
N ASP A 62 16.55 -20.47 14.36
CA ASP A 62 16.36 -21.43 13.27
C ASP A 62 15.63 -20.73 12.10
N LYS A 63 16.38 -20.50 11.02
CA LYS A 63 15.88 -19.89 9.79
C LYS A 63 15.19 -20.91 8.86
N SER A 64 15.41 -22.20 9.08
CA SER A 64 14.87 -23.28 8.24
C SER A 64 13.38 -23.54 8.50
N ALA A 65 12.88 -23.12 9.66
CA ALA A 65 11.47 -23.21 10.04
C ALA A 65 10.57 -22.20 9.30
N PHE A 66 11.16 -21.12 8.72
CA PHE A 66 10.41 -20.14 7.94
C PHE A 66 9.92 -20.76 6.63
N GLY A 67 8.62 -20.55 6.35
CA GLY A 67 7.91 -21.23 5.26
C GLY A 67 7.43 -22.64 5.59
N LYS A 68 7.68 -23.13 6.82
CA LYS A 68 7.28 -24.46 7.31
C LYS A 68 6.45 -24.42 8.60
N GLY A 69 5.86 -23.25 8.93
CA GLY A 69 4.96 -23.12 10.07
C GLY A 69 5.49 -22.29 11.24
N ASP A 70 6.64 -21.62 11.12
CA ASP A 70 7.08 -20.67 12.16
C ASP A 70 6.13 -19.49 12.24
N LEU A 71 5.51 -19.29 13.41
CA LEU A 71 4.51 -18.24 13.66
C LEU A 71 5.06 -16.83 13.41
N ARG A 72 6.35 -16.60 13.63
CA ARG A 72 7.01 -15.31 13.36
C ARG A 72 7.02 -14.96 11.88
N GLY A 73 6.95 -15.98 11.00
CA GLY A 73 6.84 -15.79 9.56
C GLY A 73 5.50 -15.20 9.11
N ILE A 74 4.49 -15.18 10.00
CA ILE A 74 3.20 -14.52 9.80
C ILE A 74 3.14 -13.26 10.66
N ALA A 75 3.47 -13.38 11.95
CA ALA A 75 3.39 -12.27 12.90
C ALA A 75 4.25 -11.06 12.50
N GLY A 76 5.44 -11.29 11.93
CA GLY A 76 6.34 -10.22 11.48
C GLY A 76 5.78 -9.39 10.34
N PRO A 77 5.47 -9.97 9.18
CA PRO A 77 4.91 -9.24 8.04
C PRO A 77 3.57 -8.58 8.36
N GLU A 78 2.67 -9.25 9.08
CA GLU A 78 1.37 -8.69 9.43
C GLU A 78 1.49 -7.49 10.39
N ALA A 79 2.36 -7.58 11.39
CA ALA A 79 2.63 -6.46 12.29
C ALA A 79 3.24 -5.26 11.54
N ALA A 80 4.17 -5.49 10.62
CA ALA A 80 4.76 -4.43 9.81
C ALA A 80 3.74 -3.79 8.87
N ASN A 81 2.89 -4.58 8.21
CA ASN A 81 1.85 -4.10 7.32
C ASN A 81 0.83 -3.22 8.05
N ASN A 82 0.33 -3.69 9.19
CA ASN A 82 -0.62 -2.92 10.00
C ASN A 82 -0.01 -1.60 10.51
N ALA A 83 1.23 -1.65 11.00
CA ALA A 83 1.94 -0.45 11.45
C ALA A 83 2.18 0.55 10.32
N ALA A 84 2.53 0.07 9.12
CA ALA A 84 2.71 0.90 7.94
C ALA A 84 1.41 1.58 7.51
N THR A 85 0.27 0.88 7.61
CA THR A 85 -1.04 1.44 7.28
C THR A 85 -1.39 2.64 8.17
N GLY A 86 -1.15 2.52 9.48
CA GLY A 86 -1.34 3.63 10.42
C GLY A 86 -0.37 4.79 10.16
N ALA A 87 0.91 4.48 9.95
CA ALA A 87 1.95 5.47 9.72
C ALA A 87 1.78 6.23 8.39
N ALA A 88 1.23 5.59 7.35
CA ALA A 88 0.94 6.21 6.07
C ALA A 88 -0.11 7.34 6.16
N MET A 89 -0.94 7.35 7.19
CA MET A 89 -1.87 8.46 7.43
C MET A 89 -1.16 9.74 7.85
N VAL A 90 0.05 9.67 8.42
CA VAL A 90 0.79 10.87 8.85
C VAL A 90 1.13 11.76 7.66
N PRO A 91 1.88 11.33 6.63
CA PRO A 91 2.13 12.17 5.46
C PRO A 91 0.84 12.49 4.69
N THR A 92 -0.15 11.60 4.69
CA THR A 92 -1.42 11.83 4.00
C THR A 92 -2.19 13.00 4.60
N LEU A 93 -2.34 13.04 5.91
CA LEU A 93 -3.09 14.10 6.59
C LEU A 93 -2.27 15.38 6.80
N ALA A 94 -0.97 15.26 7.10
CA ALA A 94 -0.12 16.39 7.41
C ALA A 94 0.44 17.11 6.16
N LEU A 95 0.69 16.37 5.08
CA LEU A 95 1.32 16.90 3.87
C LEU A 95 0.43 16.79 2.64
N GLY A 96 -0.68 16.05 2.69
CA GLY A 96 -1.49 15.73 1.52
C GLY A 96 -0.79 14.77 0.55
N ILE A 97 0.19 14.01 1.03
CA ILE A 97 0.96 13.06 0.22
C ILE A 97 0.57 11.65 0.65
N PRO A 98 -0.20 10.90 -0.16
CA PRO A 98 -0.63 9.56 0.22
C PRO A 98 0.54 8.59 0.25
N GLY A 99 0.59 7.76 1.30
CA GLY A 99 1.58 6.71 1.47
C GLY A 99 1.21 5.39 0.78
N SER A 100 -0.04 5.24 0.32
CA SER A 100 -0.55 4.04 -0.32
C SER A 100 -1.76 4.34 -1.20
N ALA A 101 -2.18 3.39 -2.03
CA ALA A 101 -3.42 3.53 -2.81
C ALA A 101 -4.65 3.75 -1.91
N THR A 102 -4.73 3.07 -0.77
CA THR A 102 -5.82 3.25 0.20
C THR A 102 -5.84 4.65 0.79
N THR A 103 -4.69 5.17 1.20
CA THR A 103 -4.60 6.54 1.74
C THR A 103 -4.85 7.60 0.68
N ALA A 104 -4.56 7.30 -0.61
CA ALA A 104 -4.92 8.17 -1.73
C ALA A 104 -6.43 8.28 -1.91
N ILE A 105 -7.17 7.17 -1.76
CA ILE A 105 -8.64 7.18 -1.77
C ILE A 105 -9.20 8.00 -0.61
N ILE A 106 -8.65 7.81 0.59
CA ILE A 106 -9.03 8.61 1.77
C ILE A 106 -8.77 10.11 1.53
N LEU A 107 -7.61 10.43 0.96
CA LEU A 107 -7.25 11.79 0.57
C LEU A 107 -8.27 12.37 -0.43
N GLY A 108 -8.63 11.60 -1.46
CA GLY A 108 -9.65 11.97 -2.43
C GLY A 108 -11.00 12.25 -1.77
N ALA A 109 -11.43 11.40 -0.84
CA ALA A 109 -12.67 11.59 -0.09
C ALA A 109 -12.64 12.90 0.74
N LEU A 110 -11.53 13.19 1.43
CA LEU A 110 -11.37 14.44 2.17
C LEU A 110 -11.50 15.66 1.24
N LEU A 111 -10.85 15.62 0.07
CA LEU A 111 -10.90 16.71 -0.91
C LEU A 111 -12.31 16.94 -1.46
N VAL A 112 -13.08 15.86 -1.74
CA VAL A 112 -14.48 15.96 -2.17
C VAL A 112 -15.35 16.63 -1.11
N HIS A 113 -15.08 16.38 0.17
CA HIS A 113 -15.75 17.04 1.29
C HIS A 113 -15.22 18.46 1.59
N GLY A 114 -14.36 19.02 0.74
CA GLY A 114 -13.80 20.37 0.90
C GLY A 114 -12.71 20.47 1.97
N LEU A 115 -12.25 19.34 2.50
CA LEU A 115 -11.21 19.26 3.52
C LEU A 115 -9.83 19.18 2.86
N ARG A 116 -8.99 20.17 3.09
CA ARG A 116 -7.63 20.21 2.54
C ARG A 116 -6.64 19.63 3.54
N PRO A 117 -6.01 18.48 3.23
CA PRO A 117 -4.93 17.96 4.06
C PRO A 117 -3.78 18.96 4.17
N GLY A 118 -3.16 19.00 5.31
CA GLY A 118 -2.07 19.92 5.60
C GLY A 118 -2.04 20.31 7.08
N PRO A 119 -1.06 21.13 7.51
CA PRO A 119 -0.94 21.58 8.90
C PRO A 119 -2.21 22.27 9.43
N HIS A 120 -2.92 23.03 8.58
CA HIS A 120 -4.17 23.71 8.94
C HIS A 120 -5.30 22.75 9.35
N LEU A 121 -5.32 21.52 8.79
CA LEU A 121 -6.31 20.53 9.16
C LEU A 121 -6.23 20.18 10.66
N PHE A 122 -5.02 20.20 11.23
CA PHE A 122 -4.80 19.91 12.65
C PHE A 122 -5.27 21.03 13.59
N THR A 123 -5.26 22.26 13.12
CA THR A 123 -5.66 23.44 13.91
C THR A 123 -7.12 23.83 13.69
N GLU A 124 -7.62 23.70 12.47
CA GLU A 124 -8.97 24.15 12.11
C GLU A 124 -10.02 23.05 12.30
N GLN A 125 -9.63 21.78 12.13
CA GLN A 125 -10.55 20.64 12.20
C GLN A 125 -10.06 19.51 13.13
N PRO A 126 -9.65 19.79 14.37
CA PRO A 126 -9.11 18.79 15.29
C PRO A 126 -10.12 17.68 15.60
N THR A 127 -11.39 18.00 15.74
CA THR A 127 -12.46 17.03 16.02
C THR A 127 -12.57 16.00 14.91
N LEU A 128 -12.45 16.40 13.65
CA LEU A 128 -12.46 15.50 12.50
C LEU A 128 -11.27 14.55 12.55
N LEU A 129 -10.06 15.07 12.83
CA LEU A 129 -8.85 14.25 12.94
C LEU A 129 -8.96 13.19 14.03
N TYR A 130 -9.39 13.58 15.23
CA TYR A 130 -9.63 12.64 16.30
C TYR A 130 -10.69 11.59 15.94
N SER A 131 -11.74 12.02 15.21
CA SER A 131 -12.75 11.08 14.71
C SER A 131 -12.18 10.07 13.72
N ILE A 132 -11.29 10.50 12.82
CA ILE A 132 -10.59 9.60 11.88
C ILE A 132 -9.71 8.60 12.67
N PHE A 133 -8.91 9.06 13.62
CA PHE A 133 -8.06 8.18 14.42
C PHE A 133 -8.87 7.19 15.27
N LEU A 134 -9.97 7.66 15.87
CA LEU A 134 -10.87 6.78 16.62
C LEU A 134 -11.54 5.75 15.70
N ALA A 135 -12.00 6.18 14.52
CA ALA A 135 -12.58 5.28 13.53
C ALA A 135 -11.57 4.22 13.07
N MET A 136 -10.30 4.58 12.85
CA MET A 136 -9.24 3.64 12.53
C MET A 136 -9.00 2.65 13.67
N LEU A 137 -8.99 3.09 14.93
CA LEU A 137 -8.86 2.22 16.10
C LEU A 137 -10.03 1.24 16.18
N LEU A 138 -11.25 1.72 16.05
CA LEU A 138 -12.46 0.89 16.07
C LEU A 138 -12.48 -0.08 14.88
N ALA A 139 -12.07 0.36 13.70
CA ALA A 139 -11.95 -0.49 12.51
C ALA A 139 -10.95 -1.63 12.74
N ASN A 140 -9.79 -1.36 13.37
CA ASN A 140 -8.81 -2.41 13.71
C ASN A 140 -9.37 -3.41 14.72
N LEU A 141 -10.11 -2.96 15.73
CA LEU A 141 -10.79 -3.85 16.67
C LEU A 141 -11.86 -4.70 15.98
N ALA A 142 -12.69 -4.08 15.15
CA ALA A 142 -13.69 -4.78 14.36
C ALA A 142 -13.04 -5.79 13.40
N PHE A 143 -11.94 -5.41 12.73
CA PHE A 143 -11.19 -6.30 11.86
C PHE A 143 -10.64 -7.53 12.60
N ALA A 144 -10.11 -7.35 13.82
CA ALA A 144 -9.65 -8.47 14.64
C ALA A 144 -10.81 -9.41 15.00
N VAL A 145 -11.96 -8.86 15.41
CA VAL A 145 -13.17 -9.64 15.75
C VAL A 145 -13.72 -10.37 14.52
N PHE A 146 -13.95 -9.67 13.42
CA PHE A 146 -14.45 -10.27 12.18
C PHE A 146 -13.46 -11.24 11.56
N GLY A 147 -12.16 -10.96 11.64
CA GLY A 147 -11.12 -11.88 11.16
C GLY A 147 -11.14 -13.18 11.94
N PHE A 148 -11.23 -13.09 13.24
CA PHE A 148 -11.24 -14.27 14.10
C PHE A 148 -12.53 -15.11 13.95
N PHE A 149 -13.70 -14.51 14.13
CA PHE A 149 -14.97 -15.22 14.03
C PHE A 149 -15.35 -15.54 12.59
N GLY A 150 -14.98 -14.68 11.66
CA GLY A 150 -15.26 -14.84 10.24
C GLY A 150 -14.32 -15.81 9.52
N ALA A 151 -13.16 -16.14 10.07
CA ALA A 151 -12.17 -17.00 9.41
C ALA A 151 -12.75 -18.32 8.90
N LYS A 152 -13.58 -18.99 9.71
CA LYS A 152 -14.28 -20.23 9.31
C LYS A 152 -15.29 -20.04 8.17
N LEU A 153 -15.96 -18.89 8.17
CA LEU A 153 -16.96 -18.57 7.15
C LEU A 153 -16.26 -18.16 5.84
N PHE A 154 -15.30 -17.26 5.92
CA PHE A 154 -14.58 -16.74 4.75
C PHE A 154 -13.70 -17.81 4.10
N SER A 155 -13.15 -18.75 4.88
CA SER A 155 -12.40 -19.87 4.31
C SER A 155 -13.24 -20.77 3.41
N LYS A 156 -14.58 -20.81 3.58
CA LYS A 156 -15.46 -21.52 2.64
C LYS A 156 -15.53 -20.86 1.27
N ILE A 157 -15.33 -19.54 1.20
CA ILE A 157 -15.30 -18.78 -0.06
C ILE A 157 -14.10 -19.21 -0.91
N THR A 158 -12.97 -19.54 -0.27
CA THR A 158 -11.79 -20.03 -0.99
C THR A 158 -11.97 -21.42 -1.60
N LEU A 159 -13.03 -22.14 -1.22
CA LEU A 159 -13.40 -23.44 -1.82
C LEU A 159 -14.23 -23.28 -3.10
N ILE A 160 -14.77 -22.07 -3.35
CA ILE A 160 -15.51 -21.79 -4.59
C ILE A 160 -14.52 -21.84 -5.75
N PRO A 161 -14.82 -22.61 -6.81
CA PRO A 161 -13.99 -22.62 -8.01
C PRO A 161 -13.83 -21.20 -8.59
N THR A 162 -12.61 -20.88 -8.98
CA THR A 162 -12.27 -19.55 -9.55
C THR A 162 -13.11 -19.19 -10.77
N GLU A 163 -13.61 -20.21 -11.48
CA GLU A 163 -14.50 -20.08 -12.64
C GLU A 163 -15.81 -19.34 -12.32
N TYR A 164 -16.33 -19.50 -11.10
CA TYR A 164 -17.52 -18.77 -10.62
C TYR A 164 -17.16 -17.46 -9.91
N LEU A 165 -16.00 -17.41 -9.28
CA LEU A 165 -15.57 -16.26 -8.50
C LEU A 165 -15.31 -15.04 -9.40
N TRP A 166 -14.59 -15.22 -10.51
CA TRP A 166 -14.24 -14.13 -11.42
C TRP A 166 -15.45 -13.43 -12.05
N PRO A 167 -16.46 -14.16 -12.62
CA PRO A 167 -17.67 -13.54 -13.12
C PRO A 167 -18.45 -12.79 -12.03
N ALA A 168 -18.54 -13.35 -10.82
CA ALA A 168 -19.23 -12.69 -9.71
C ALA A 168 -18.54 -11.38 -9.32
N VAL A 169 -17.22 -11.38 -9.21
CA VAL A 169 -16.42 -10.15 -8.92
C VAL A 169 -16.60 -9.13 -10.03
N PHE A 170 -16.59 -9.55 -11.30
CA PHE A 170 -16.79 -8.64 -12.43
C PHE A 170 -18.18 -7.99 -12.42
N ILE A 171 -19.24 -8.76 -12.16
CA ILE A 171 -20.60 -8.23 -12.05
C ILE A 171 -20.70 -7.22 -10.90
N LEU A 172 -20.13 -7.55 -9.73
CA LEU A 172 -20.11 -6.64 -8.59
C LEU A 172 -19.31 -5.36 -8.88
N ALA A 173 -18.22 -5.45 -9.63
CA ALA A 173 -17.45 -4.29 -10.07
C ALA A 173 -18.28 -3.40 -11.02
N CYS A 174 -19.00 -3.99 -11.98
CA CYS A 174 -19.91 -3.24 -12.86
C CYS A 174 -21.01 -2.51 -12.08
N ILE A 175 -21.64 -3.22 -11.13
CA ILE A 175 -22.68 -2.63 -10.28
C ILE A 175 -22.08 -1.49 -9.43
N GLY A 176 -20.89 -1.70 -8.84
CA GLY A 176 -20.21 -0.71 -8.04
C GLY A 176 -19.80 0.53 -8.84
N SER A 177 -19.28 0.34 -10.05
CA SER A 177 -18.92 1.44 -10.94
C SER A 177 -20.15 2.27 -11.34
N TYR A 178 -21.22 1.62 -11.73
CA TYR A 178 -22.48 2.30 -12.05
C TYR A 178 -23.11 3.05 -10.86
N ALA A 179 -22.98 2.49 -9.65
CA ALA A 179 -23.60 3.05 -8.45
C ALA A 179 -22.96 4.39 -8.00
N LEU A 180 -21.75 4.71 -8.46
CA LEU A 180 -21.06 5.96 -8.08
C LEU A 180 -21.76 7.19 -8.65
N ASP A 181 -21.91 7.26 -9.97
CA ASP A 181 -22.45 8.42 -10.67
C ASP A 181 -23.72 8.08 -11.48
N GLN A 182 -24.22 6.86 -11.38
CA GLN A 182 -25.36 6.32 -12.14
C GLN A 182 -25.19 6.47 -13.66
N ALA A 183 -23.95 6.48 -14.13
CA ALA A 183 -23.60 6.67 -15.53
C ALA A 183 -23.08 5.36 -16.17
N MET A 184 -23.64 4.99 -17.32
CA MET A 184 -23.14 3.85 -18.11
C MET A 184 -21.71 4.07 -18.61
N LEU A 185 -21.26 5.33 -18.72
CA LEU A 185 -19.91 5.68 -19.10
C LEU A 185 -18.88 5.12 -18.12
N ASP A 186 -19.19 5.09 -16.81
CA ASP A 186 -18.26 4.60 -15.79
C ASP A 186 -17.97 3.11 -15.94
N ILE A 187 -18.97 2.32 -16.38
CA ILE A 187 -18.76 0.92 -16.72
C ILE A 187 -17.80 0.78 -17.90
N TRP A 188 -17.96 1.60 -18.96
CA TRP A 188 -17.07 1.55 -20.11
C TRP A 188 -15.65 2.00 -19.76
N ILE A 189 -15.50 3.03 -18.93
CA ILE A 189 -14.21 3.47 -18.39
C ILE A 189 -13.55 2.35 -17.57
N MET A 190 -14.32 1.69 -16.69
CA MET A 190 -13.85 0.57 -15.89
C MET A 190 -13.35 -0.59 -16.77
N VAL A 191 -14.13 -0.99 -17.78
CA VAL A 191 -13.75 -2.07 -18.71
C VAL A 191 -12.52 -1.68 -19.51
N GLY A 192 -12.48 -0.45 -20.05
CA GLY A 192 -11.34 0.08 -20.80
C GLY A 192 -10.07 0.13 -19.95
N ALA A 193 -10.17 0.63 -18.72
CA ALA A 193 -9.06 0.66 -17.77
C ALA A 193 -8.59 -0.76 -17.40
N GLY A 194 -9.52 -1.70 -17.26
CA GLY A 194 -9.22 -3.11 -17.02
C GLY A 194 -8.43 -3.74 -18.16
N LEU A 195 -8.83 -3.50 -19.41
CA LEU A 195 -8.12 -3.97 -20.62
C LEU A 195 -6.71 -3.38 -20.69
N ILE A 196 -6.58 -2.07 -20.48
CA ILE A 196 -5.27 -1.39 -20.42
C ILE A 196 -4.41 -1.99 -19.29
N GLY A 197 -5.02 -2.25 -18.14
CA GLY A 197 -4.34 -2.87 -16.99
C GLY A 197 -3.77 -4.25 -17.31
N ILE A 198 -4.53 -5.10 -18.01
CA ILE A 198 -4.08 -6.43 -18.47
C ILE A 198 -2.87 -6.30 -19.40
N VAL A 199 -2.95 -5.38 -20.37
CA VAL A 199 -1.85 -5.12 -21.31
C VAL A 199 -0.60 -4.65 -20.57
N LEU A 200 -0.72 -3.67 -19.67
CA LEU A 200 0.40 -3.15 -18.89
C LEU A 200 1.00 -4.21 -17.98
N GLN A 201 0.16 -5.04 -17.37
CA GLN A 201 0.62 -6.14 -16.51
C GLN A 201 1.40 -7.19 -17.30
N SER A 202 1.04 -7.45 -18.57
CA SER A 202 1.78 -8.36 -19.43
C SER A 202 3.21 -7.86 -19.76
N PHE A 203 3.44 -6.54 -19.68
CA PHE A 203 4.75 -5.92 -19.77
C PHE A 203 5.47 -5.78 -18.41
N GLY A 204 4.91 -6.35 -17.34
CA GLY A 204 5.51 -6.33 -15.99
C GLY A 204 5.23 -5.06 -15.17
N PHE A 205 4.31 -4.20 -15.61
CA PHE A 205 3.90 -3.03 -14.83
C PHE A 205 2.92 -3.43 -13.72
N SER A 206 3.14 -2.93 -12.52
CA SER A 206 2.19 -3.06 -11.40
C SER A 206 1.03 -2.08 -11.57
N ALA A 207 -0.18 -2.49 -11.20
CA ALA A 207 -1.36 -1.61 -11.25
C ALA A 207 -1.31 -0.50 -10.17
N ALA A 208 -0.67 -0.74 -9.03
CA ALA A 208 -0.65 0.20 -7.90
C ALA A 208 -0.05 1.58 -8.24
N PRO A 209 1.14 1.70 -8.86
CA PRO A 209 1.68 3.00 -9.28
C PRO A 209 0.81 3.74 -10.30
N ILE A 210 0.12 3.00 -11.18
CA ILE A 210 -0.77 3.58 -12.19
C ILE A 210 -1.98 4.22 -11.50
N ILE A 211 -2.62 3.50 -10.58
CA ILE A 211 -3.75 3.99 -9.80
C ILE A 211 -3.34 5.21 -8.98
N MET A 212 -2.18 5.15 -8.31
CA MET A 212 -1.65 6.29 -7.57
C MET A 212 -1.39 7.49 -8.48
N GLY A 213 -0.82 7.28 -9.66
CA GLY A 213 -0.59 8.34 -10.64
C GLY A 213 -1.88 9.03 -11.10
N LEU A 214 -2.95 8.27 -11.32
CA LEU A 214 -4.26 8.79 -11.69
C LEU A 214 -4.88 9.64 -10.56
N ILE A 215 -4.84 9.16 -9.33
CA ILE A 215 -5.40 9.86 -8.16
C ILE A 215 -4.60 11.13 -7.87
N LEU A 216 -3.26 11.02 -7.84
CA LEU A 216 -2.37 12.14 -7.57
C LEU A 216 -2.30 13.14 -8.71
N GLY A 217 -2.54 12.73 -9.95
CA GLY A 217 -2.47 13.59 -11.12
C GLY A 217 -3.34 14.83 -10.98
N LYS A 218 -4.57 14.66 -10.54
CA LYS A 218 -5.52 15.77 -10.31
C LYS A 218 -5.04 16.72 -9.20
N LEU A 219 -4.46 16.18 -8.13
CA LEU A 219 -3.90 16.96 -7.02
C LEU A 219 -2.66 17.74 -7.50
N VAL A 220 -1.74 17.08 -8.19
CA VAL A 220 -0.51 17.70 -8.73
C VAL A 220 -0.85 18.80 -9.71
N GLU A 221 -1.78 18.56 -10.64
CA GLU A 221 -2.22 19.57 -11.60
C GLU A 221 -2.81 20.81 -10.89
N GLY A 222 -3.68 20.58 -9.92
CA GLY A 222 -4.31 21.69 -9.17
C GLY A 222 -3.30 22.50 -8.37
N THR A 223 -2.40 21.84 -7.63
CA THR A 223 -1.37 22.52 -6.84
C THR A 223 -0.31 23.19 -7.72
N LEU A 224 0.04 22.60 -8.86
CA LEU A 224 0.97 23.19 -9.82
C LEU A 224 0.39 24.49 -10.42
N LYS A 225 -0.89 24.47 -10.87
CA LYS A 225 -1.57 25.66 -11.37
C LYS A 225 -1.62 26.76 -10.32
N GLN A 226 -1.97 26.43 -9.08
CA GLN A 226 -2.00 27.37 -7.97
C GLN A 226 -0.62 27.97 -7.68
N SER A 227 0.42 27.15 -7.68
CA SER A 227 1.80 27.60 -7.47
C SER A 227 2.28 28.50 -8.59
N LEU A 228 1.97 28.18 -9.85
CA LEU A 228 2.32 29.04 -11.00
C LEU A 228 1.65 30.42 -10.92
N ILE A 229 0.40 30.48 -10.46
CA ILE A 229 -0.29 31.77 -10.23
C ILE A 229 0.43 32.56 -9.14
N ILE A 230 0.84 31.93 -8.04
CA ILE A 230 1.57 32.60 -6.93
C ILE A 230 2.92 33.15 -7.39
N PHE A 231 3.57 32.50 -8.35
CA PHE A 231 4.88 32.89 -8.88
C PHE A 231 4.78 33.64 -10.22
N ASP A 232 3.66 34.30 -10.52
CA ASP A 232 3.44 35.07 -11.75
C ASP A 232 3.81 34.28 -13.01
N HIS A 233 3.44 33.01 -13.05
CA HIS A 233 3.79 32.05 -14.14
C HIS A 233 5.28 31.81 -14.35
N SER A 234 6.13 32.17 -13.38
CA SER A 234 7.57 31.94 -13.44
C SER A 234 7.95 30.58 -12.86
N TRP A 235 8.55 29.72 -13.69
CA TRP A 235 9.11 28.45 -13.22
C TRP A 235 10.34 28.64 -12.31
N LEU A 236 11.04 29.77 -12.44
CA LEU A 236 12.20 30.08 -11.60
C LEU A 236 11.81 30.40 -10.18
N GLY A 237 10.60 30.90 -9.93
CA GLY A 237 10.07 31.17 -8.59
C GLY A 237 10.03 29.93 -7.68
N PHE A 238 9.96 28.72 -8.26
CA PHE A 238 10.08 27.50 -7.47
C PHE A 238 11.47 27.33 -6.85
N LEU A 239 12.52 27.79 -7.54
CA LEU A 239 13.90 27.69 -7.07
C LEU A 239 14.24 28.68 -5.95
N GLU A 240 13.41 29.68 -5.72
CA GLU A 240 13.58 30.62 -4.60
C GLU A 240 13.16 30.01 -3.25
N ARG A 241 12.48 28.88 -3.27
CA ARG A 241 12.01 28.22 -2.05
C ARG A 241 13.01 27.16 -1.58
N PRO A 242 13.57 27.27 -0.36
CA PRO A 242 14.59 26.34 0.12
C PRO A 242 14.06 24.89 0.22
N ILE A 243 12.79 24.70 0.53
CA ILE A 243 12.15 23.37 0.57
C ILE A 243 12.16 22.73 -0.80
N VAL A 244 11.86 23.46 -1.86
CA VAL A 244 11.85 22.97 -3.24
C VAL A 244 13.26 22.56 -3.69
N LEU A 245 14.28 23.34 -3.32
CA LEU A 245 15.69 23.03 -3.61
C LEU A 245 16.14 21.71 -2.96
N VAL A 246 15.57 21.31 -1.85
CA VAL A 246 15.84 20.00 -1.22
C VAL A 246 15.07 18.88 -1.92
N PHE A 247 13.79 19.12 -2.26
CA PHE A 247 12.96 18.08 -2.85
C PHE A 247 13.29 17.76 -4.31
N ILE A 248 13.74 18.74 -5.11
CA ILE A 248 14.13 18.50 -6.51
C ILE A 248 15.24 17.44 -6.61
N PRO A 249 16.41 17.57 -5.94
CA PRO A 249 17.45 16.56 -6.03
C PRO A 249 17.02 15.20 -5.45
N ILE A 250 16.20 15.17 -4.39
CA ILE A 250 15.65 13.91 -3.85
C ILE A 250 14.78 13.22 -4.90
N THR A 251 13.91 13.97 -5.57
CA THR A 251 13.04 13.44 -6.62
C THR A 251 13.85 12.93 -7.80
N LEU A 252 14.82 13.71 -8.28
CA LEU A 252 15.70 13.29 -9.37
C LEU A 252 16.49 12.04 -8.97
N LEU A 253 17.02 11.99 -7.77
CA LEU A 253 17.78 10.84 -7.26
C LEU A 253 16.89 9.58 -7.21
N SER A 254 15.65 9.70 -6.74
CA SER A 254 14.70 8.59 -6.66
C SER A 254 14.30 8.04 -8.03
N ILE A 255 14.29 8.88 -9.08
CA ILE A 255 14.01 8.47 -10.45
C ILE A 255 15.25 7.83 -11.09
N PHE A 256 16.42 8.45 -10.95
CA PHE A 256 17.62 8.02 -11.66
C PHE A 256 18.36 6.85 -11.00
N LEU A 257 18.33 6.71 -9.67
CA LEU A 257 19.00 5.61 -8.98
C LEU A 257 18.54 4.21 -9.43
N PRO A 258 17.24 3.91 -9.51
CA PRO A 258 16.77 2.61 -10.01
C PRO A 258 17.20 2.35 -11.46
N VAL A 259 17.10 3.37 -12.32
CA VAL A 259 17.50 3.28 -13.74
C VAL A 259 18.99 2.98 -13.88
N ILE A 260 19.82 3.71 -13.14
CA ILE A 260 21.28 3.49 -13.12
C ILE A 260 21.61 2.10 -12.55
N GLY A 261 20.90 1.68 -11.50
CA GLY A 261 21.06 0.35 -10.91
C GLY A 261 20.75 -0.77 -11.91
N GLU A 262 19.67 -0.64 -12.65
CA GLU A 262 19.29 -1.62 -13.67
C GLU A 262 20.26 -1.64 -14.86
N LEU A 263 20.71 -0.48 -15.33
CA LEU A 263 21.71 -0.38 -16.39
C LEU A 263 23.05 -1.03 -15.97
N ARG A 264 23.48 -0.81 -14.73
CA ARG A 264 24.67 -1.46 -14.18
C ARG A 264 24.52 -2.98 -14.08
N ALA A 265 23.36 -3.44 -13.61
CA ALA A 265 23.05 -4.87 -13.52
C ALA A 265 23.01 -5.54 -14.91
N ARG A 266 22.41 -4.89 -15.90
CA ARG A 266 22.41 -5.38 -17.29
C ARG A 266 23.82 -5.43 -17.89
N ARG A 267 24.65 -4.43 -17.60
CA ARG A 267 26.07 -4.41 -18.04
C ARG A 267 26.88 -5.52 -17.39
N ALA A 268 26.73 -5.75 -16.08
CA ALA A 268 27.39 -6.83 -15.37
C ALA A 268 27.01 -8.21 -15.93
N ARG A 269 25.71 -8.45 -16.20
CA ARG A 269 25.25 -9.72 -16.81
C ARG A 269 25.81 -9.92 -18.23
N ARG A 270 25.97 -8.87 -19.02
CA ARG A 270 26.60 -8.97 -20.36
C ARG A 270 28.08 -9.30 -20.28
N LEU A 271 28.81 -8.73 -19.32
CA LEU A 271 30.24 -9.03 -19.14
C LEU A 271 30.43 -10.47 -18.66
N SER A 272 29.66 -10.95 -17.70
CA SER A 272 29.73 -12.33 -17.23
C SER A 272 29.34 -13.36 -18.31
N ALA A 273 28.43 -13.02 -19.20
CA ALA A 273 28.08 -13.87 -20.35
C ALA A 273 29.17 -13.91 -21.43
N ALA A 274 29.94 -12.82 -21.59
CA ALA A 274 31.07 -12.75 -22.52
C ALA A 274 32.33 -13.45 -22.02
N GLU A 275 32.48 -13.61 -20.69
CA GLU A 275 33.58 -14.36 -20.05
C GLU A 275 33.32 -15.87 -19.98
N ALA A 276 32.06 -16.30 -20.15
CA ALA A 276 31.64 -17.70 -20.07
C ALA A 276 31.52 -18.40 -21.45
N GLY A 277 31.70 -17.69 -22.56
CA GLY A 277 31.70 -18.20 -23.94
C GLY A 277 33.03 -18.01 -24.61
#